data_723c059a60c68173e32b09b465cfe71d
#
_entry.id   723c059a60c68173e32b09b465cfe71d
#
_cell.length_a   1.000
_cell.length_b   1.000
_cell.length_c   1.000
_cell.angle_alpha   90.00
_cell.angle_beta   90.00
_cell.angle_gamma   90.00
#
_symmetry.space_group_name_H-M   'P 1'
#
loop_
_entity.id
_entity.type
_entity.pdbx_description
1 polymer ?
#
loop_
_entity_poly.entity_id
_entity_poly.type
_entity_poly.pdbx_seq_one_letter_code
_entity_poly.pdbx_strand_id
1 'polypeptide(L)'
;MNDYYERLTSLLMEKNPRLSYRRARTWVELFWEDFETTYAKAGREYQGKAVAEKVVRTWVIQYGDKLHDFAALNPKYAHMLSDEEDILH
;
A
#
# COMPACT_ATOMS: atom_id res chain seq x y z
N MET A 1 9.61 13.32 9.59
CA MET A 1 9.96 12.24 8.67
C MET A 1 9.23 10.97 9.05
N ASN A 2 8.73 10.27 8.08
CA ASN A 2 7.90 9.11 8.37
C ASN A 2 8.60 7.81 8.01
N ASP A 3 9.26 7.21 8.98
CA ASP A 3 10.02 5.99 8.75
C ASP A 3 9.13 4.79 8.45
N TYR A 4 7.88 4.85 8.89
CA TYR A 4 6.95 3.76 8.61
C TYR A 4 6.76 3.57 7.12
N TYR A 5 6.53 4.65 6.40
CA TYR A 5 6.35 4.58 4.97
C TYR A 5 7.61 4.08 4.28
N GLU A 6 8.77 4.53 4.74
CA GLU A 6 10.02 4.10 4.12
C GLU A 6 10.25 2.61 4.30
N ARG A 7 10.03 2.11 5.50
CA ARG A 7 10.21 0.69 5.75
C ARG A 7 9.24 -0.16 4.94
N LEU A 8 8.00 0.28 4.87
CA LEU A 8 6.99 -0.46 4.12
C LEU A 8 7.25 -0.39 2.62
N THR A 9 7.71 0.75 2.15
CA THR A 9 8.05 0.90 0.74
C THR A 9 9.18 -0.02 0.36
N SER A 10 10.21 -0.08 1.19
CA SER A 10 11.34 -0.98 0.92
C SER A 10 10.89 -2.43 0.90
N LEU A 11 10.04 -2.80 1.84
CA LEU A 11 9.53 -4.16 1.90
C LEU A 11 8.72 -4.49 0.64
N LEU A 12 7.89 -3.55 0.22
CA LEU A 12 7.08 -3.76 -0.97
C LEU A 12 7.95 -3.94 -2.21
N MET A 13 9.02 -3.16 -2.32
CA MET A 13 9.92 -3.29 -3.45
C MET A 13 10.65 -4.64 -3.45
N GLU A 14 10.88 -5.20 -2.26
CA GLU A 14 11.43 -6.55 -2.17
C GLU A 14 10.45 -7.58 -2.69
N LYS A 15 9.18 -7.38 -2.37
CA LYS A 15 8.14 -8.33 -2.78
C LYS A 15 7.78 -8.18 -4.25
N ASN A 16 8.00 -7.00 -4.81
CA ASN A 16 7.64 -6.72 -6.18
C ASN A 16 8.72 -5.88 -6.82
N PRO A 17 9.79 -6.51 -7.35
CA PRO A 17 10.91 -5.77 -7.91
C PRO A 17 10.55 -4.94 -9.15
N ARG A 18 9.39 -5.14 -9.72
CA ARG A 18 8.96 -4.37 -10.88
C ARG A 18 8.55 -2.97 -10.54
N LEU A 19 8.28 -2.70 -9.27
CA LEU A 19 7.82 -1.39 -8.85
C LEU A 19 8.99 -0.43 -8.70
N SER A 20 8.81 0.79 -9.19
CA SER A 20 9.72 1.86 -8.86
C SER A 20 9.45 2.28 -7.41
N TYR A 21 10.39 3.02 -6.85
CA TYR A 21 10.21 3.54 -5.51
C TYR A 21 8.92 4.37 -5.42
N ARG A 22 8.72 5.25 -6.38
CA ARG A 22 7.58 6.14 -6.38
C ARG A 22 6.27 5.35 -6.40
N ARG A 23 6.22 4.33 -7.22
CA ARG A 23 5.03 3.52 -7.35
C ARG A 23 4.78 2.73 -6.06
N ALA A 24 5.84 2.15 -5.52
CA ALA A 24 5.73 1.41 -4.27
C ALA A 24 5.28 2.32 -3.13
N ARG A 25 5.81 3.53 -3.09
CA ARG A 25 5.43 4.49 -2.07
C ARG A 25 3.95 4.84 -2.17
N THR A 26 3.45 5.02 -3.39
CA THR A 26 2.05 5.31 -3.60
C THR A 26 1.17 4.18 -3.08
N TRP A 27 1.55 2.94 -3.35
CA TRP A 27 0.80 1.79 -2.86
C TRP A 27 0.77 1.75 -1.34
N VAL A 28 1.89 2.02 -0.71
CA VAL A 28 1.96 2.01 0.74
C VAL A 28 1.05 3.10 1.32
N GLU A 29 1.06 4.27 0.72
CA GLU A 29 0.21 5.35 1.19
C GLU A 29 -1.26 5.02 1.05
N LEU A 30 -1.64 4.36 -0.04
CA LEU A 30 -3.02 3.97 -0.25
C LEU A 30 -3.45 2.90 0.76
N PHE A 31 -2.59 1.94 1.02
CA PHE A 31 -2.89 0.93 2.03
C PHE A 31 -3.08 1.57 3.40
N TRP A 32 -2.20 2.49 3.74
CA TRP A 32 -2.28 3.16 5.03
C TRP A 32 -3.58 3.93 5.16
N GLU A 33 -3.93 4.66 4.12
CA GLU A 33 -5.15 5.45 4.11
C GLU A 33 -6.37 4.55 4.22
N ASP A 34 -6.35 3.44 3.51
CA ASP A 34 -7.45 2.50 3.54
C ASP A 34 -7.62 1.89 4.94
N PHE A 35 -6.51 1.60 5.59
CA PHE A 35 -6.56 1.10 6.95
C PHE A 35 -7.22 2.10 7.88
N GLU A 36 -6.79 3.34 7.80
CA GLU A 36 -7.34 4.37 8.68
C GLU A 36 -8.82 4.60 8.44
N THR A 37 -9.20 4.63 7.18
CA THR A 37 -10.60 4.82 6.82
C THR A 37 -11.47 3.66 7.32
N THR A 38 -10.97 2.45 7.17
CA THR A 38 -11.69 1.27 7.60
C THR A 38 -11.90 1.28 9.12
N TYR A 39 -10.88 1.64 9.86
CA TYR A 39 -11.00 1.69 11.30
C TYR A 39 -11.95 2.79 11.74
N ALA A 40 -11.91 3.93 11.05
CA ALA A 40 -12.83 5.00 11.37
C ALA A 40 -14.27 4.58 11.11
N LYS A 41 -14.51 3.91 10.00
CA LYS A 41 -15.85 3.45 9.66
C LYS A 41 -16.36 2.40 10.62
N ALA A 42 -15.48 1.60 11.15
CA ALA A 42 -15.85 0.55 12.08
C ALA A 42 -16.10 1.09 13.48
N GLY A 43 -15.85 2.37 13.70
CA GLY A 43 -16.04 2.98 15.01
C GLY A 43 -15.00 2.57 16.02
N ARG A 44 -13.88 2.06 15.56
CA ARG A 44 -12.81 1.64 16.44
C ARG A 44 -11.85 2.76 16.72
N GLU A 45 -11.26 2.72 17.89
CA GLU A 45 -10.23 3.67 18.21
C GLU A 45 -8.99 3.39 17.40
N TYR A 46 -8.40 4.45 16.87
CA TYR A 46 -7.15 4.34 16.19
C TYR A 46 -6.07 4.09 17.23
N GLN A 47 -5.37 2.98 17.10
CA GLN A 47 -4.45 2.55 18.13
C GLN A 47 -3.02 2.96 17.87
N GLY A 48 -2.81 3.86 16.94
CA GLY A 48 -1.50 4.40 16.73
C GLY A 48 -0.79 3.81 15.54
N LYS A 49 0.32 4.43 15.21
CA LYS A 49 1.03 4.10 13.98
C LYS A 49 1.68 2.73 14.02
N ALA A 50 2.04 2.25 15.21
CA ALA A 50 2.63 0.92 15.31
C ALA A 50 1.66 -0.16 14.88
N VAL A 51 0.39 -0.01 15.26
CA VAL A 51 -0.63 -0.96 14.85
C VAL A 51 -0.89 -0.85 13.35
N ALA A 52 -0.97 0.38 12.85
CA ALA A 52 -1.19 0.60 11.43
C ALA A 52 -0.06 -0.01 10.61
N GLU A 53 1.17 0.19 11.05
CA GLU A 53 2.31 -0.38 10.35
C GLU A 53 2.22 -1.90 10.29
N LYS A 54 1.83 -2.50 11.39
CA LYS A 54 1.73 -3.95 11.46
C LYS A 54 0.70 -4.49 10.46
N VAL A 55 -0.45 -3.85 10.40
CA VAL A 55 -1.51 -4.29 9.51
C VAL A 55 -1.13 -4.06 8.05
N VAL A 56 -0.62 -2.88 7.74
CA VAL A 56 -0.24 -2.57 6.37
C VAL A 56 0.91 -3.47 5.93
N ARG A 57 1.83 -3.78 6.83
CA ARG A 57 2.92 -4.68 6.54
C ARG A 57 2.39 -6.06 6.15
N THR A 58 1.38 -6.54 6.87
CA THR A 58 0.75 -7.81 6.52
C THR A 58 0.19 -7.75 5.09
N TRP A 59 -0.46 -6.66 4.73
CA TRP A 59 -0.99 -6.50 3.39
C TRP A 59 0.12 -6.46 2.35
N VAL A 60 1.22 -5.78 2.65
CA VAL A 60 2.35 -5.71 1.73
C VAL A 60 2.91 -7.11 1.48
N ILE A 61 3.04 -7.90 2.53
CA ILE A 61 3.56 -9.26 2.39
C ILE A 61 2.58 -10.13 1.61
N GLN A 62 1.31 -9.97 1.90
CA GLN A 62 0.27 -10.82 1.33
C GLN A 62 -0.01 -10.48 -0.13
N TYR A 63 -0.02 -9.22 -0.48
CA TYR A 63 -0.42 -8.78 -1.82
C TYR A 63 0.70 -8.18 -2.65
N GLY A 64 1.89 -8.03 -2.07
CA GLY A 64 2.96 -7.28 -2.73
C GLY A 64 3.28 -7.73 -4.14
N ASP A 65 3.34 -9.02 -4.38
CA ASP A 65 3.66 -9.55 -5.70
C ASP A 65 2.42 -9.76 -6.56
N LYS A 66 1.25 -9.39 -6.06
CA LYS A 66 -0.01 -9.59 -6.76
C LYS A 66 -0.81 -8.28 -6.86
N LEU A 67 -0.12 -7.16 -6.87
CA LEU A 67 -0.80 -5.87 -6.85
C LEU A 67 -1.65 -5.64 -8.08
N HIS A 68 -1.22 -6.15 -9.23
CA HIS A 68 -2.01 -6.00 -10.43
C HIS A 68 -3.38 -6.67 -10.27
N ASP A 69 -3.36 -7.90 -9.77
CA ASP A 69 -4.61 -8.63 -9.55
C ASP A 69 -5.44 -7.97 -8.45
N PHE A 70 -4.76 -7.52 -7.41
CA PHE A 70 -5.44 -6.86 -6.31
C PHE A 70 -6.19 -5.62 -6.80
N ALA A 71 -5.53 -4.81 -7.64
CA ALA A 71 -6.15 -3.61 -8.16
C ALA A 71 -7.31 -3.94 -9.11
N ALA A 72 -7.18 -5.01 -9.86
CA ALA A 72 -8.24 -5.41 -10.77
C ALA A 72 -9.51 -5.81 -10.04
N LEU A 73 -9.36 -6.36 -8.84
CA LEU A 73 -10.51 -6.82 -8.07
C LEU A 73 -11.06 -5.77 -7.12
N ASN A 74 -10.36 -4.66 -6.96
CA ASN A 74 -10.77 -3.62 -6.02
C ASN A 74 -10.98 -2.30 -6.74
N PRO A 75 -12.23 -1.86 -6.89
CA PRO A 75 -12.49 -0.60 -7.59
C PRO A 75 -11.74 0.59 -7.01
N LYS A 76 -11.49 0.54 -5.72
CA LYS A 76 -10.78 1.59 -5.02
C LYS A 76 -9.37 1.80 -5.57
N TYR A 77 -8.77 0.72 -6.07
CA TYR A 77 -7.41 0.76 -6.57
C TYR A 77 -7.31 0.62 -8.08
N ALA A 78 -8.45 0.60 -8.74
CA ALA A 78 -8.45 0.37 -10.19
C ALA A 78 -7.65 1.40 -10.95
N HIS A 79 -7.58 2.63 -10.43
CA HIS A 79 -6.81 3.68 -11.10
C HIS A 79 -5.33 3.36 -11.18
N MET A 80 -4.84 2.49 -10.31
CA MET A 80 -3.44 2.10 -10.35
C MET A 80 -3.09 1.26 -11.57
N LEU A 81 -4.10 0.62 -12.16
CA LEU A 81 -3.88 -0.17 -13.36
C LEU A 81 -3.62 0.70 -14.58
N SER A 82 -4.23 1.86 -14.62
CA SER A 82 -4.11 2.72 -15.77
C SER A 82 -3.02 3.77 -15.61
N ASP A 83 -2.35 3.78 -14.48
CA ASP A 83 -1.26 4.71 -14.26
C ASP A 83 0.01 4.12 -14.85
N GLU A 84 0.40 4.64 -15.99
CA GLU A 84 1.51 4.10 -16.74
C GLU A 84 2.76 4.96 -16.69
N GLU A 85 2.80 5.86 -15.74
CA GLU A 85 3.96 6.76 -15.63
C GLU A 85 5.25 5.99 -15.47
N ASP A 86 5.23 4.97 -14.65
CA ASP A 86 6.44 4.20 -14.39
C ASP A 86 6.87 3.41 -15.61
N ILE A 87 5.94 3.09 -16.48
CA ILE A 87 6.24 2.33 -17.67
C ILE A 87 6.86 3.21 -18.74
N LEU A 88 6.39 4.43 -18.81
CA LEU A 88 6.83 5.34 -19.85
C LEU A 88 8.15 5.99 -19.55
N HIS A 89 8.55 5.94 -18.33
CA HIS A 89 9.75 6.60 -17.90
C HIS A 89 10.79 5.61 -17.48
#